data_504f83fd1d1a4ba534a44e1777bb6c9a
#
_entry.id   504f83fd1d1a4ba534a44e1777bb6c9a
#
_cell.length_a   1.000
_cell.length_b   1.000
_cell.length_c   1.000
_cell.angle_alpha   90.00
_cell.angle_beta   90.00
_cell.angle_gamma   90.00
#
_symmetry.space_group_name_H-M   'P 1'
#
loop_
_entity.id
_entity.type
_entity.pdbx_description
1 polymer ?
#
loop_
_entity_poly.entity_id
_entity_poly.type
_entity_poly.pdbx_seq_one_letter_code
_entity_poly.pdbx_strand_id
1 'polypeptide(L)'
;MDISKLLTFSAKEGASDCHISAGEPPMIRLNGDLKKLDHPPLTQEETHALVYDMMSDAQRKNFEEKRECDFSFELGDIARFRVNVFVQNRGLGAVFRNIPTEIIPLEKLGMPPIVRQLCDKEKGLILVTGPTGSGKSTTLAAMVDNLNNTFEGHIITIEDPIEFVHKSKKCLVNQRELGVHTLSFANALKSALREDPDIILVGEMRDLETIQLALTAAETGHLVFGTLHTSSAPKTIDRIIDAFPPEQQAQIRTQLSEALEAVITQTLLKKKAGGRVAALEVMVATTAVRNLIREGKLHQIPGIMQASQRDGMQTMDMALTDLATRGIVTKAEAQSRSMNPNLFGGSAFGGAA
;
A
#
# COMPACT_ATOMS: atom_id res chain seq x y z
N MET A 1 17.27 -6.97 29.64
CA MET A 1 15.87 -6.96 29.08
C MET A 1 15.78 -7.98 27.96
N ASP A 2 14.61 -8.56 27.72
CA ASP A 2 14.36 -9.51 26.63
C ASP A 2 13.57 -8.79 25.55
N ILE A 3 14.11 -8.75 24.33
CA ILE A 3 13.51 -8.04 23.19
C ILE A 3 12.15 -8.61 22.81
N SER A 4 11.98 -9.95 22.88
CA SER A 4 10.72 -10.61 22.56
C SER A 4 9.59 -10.18 23.51
N LYS A 5 9.92 -10.00 24.81
CA LYS A 5 8.95 -9.49 25.81
C LYS A 5 8.57 -8.04 25.52
N LEU A 6 9.54 -7.19 25.18
CA LEU A 6 9.30 -5.79 24.81
C LEU A 6 8.41 -5.67 23.59
N LEU A 7 8.71 -6.42 22.53
CA LEU A 7 7.95 -6.41 21.28
C LEU A 7 6.54 -7.00 21.48
N THR A 8 6.41 -8.07 22.26
CA THR A 8 5.10 -8.61 22.65
C THR A 8 4.25 -7.59 23.39
N PHE A 9 4.85 -6.87 24.34
CA PHE A 9 4.18 -5.78 25.06
C PHE A 9 3.74 -4.67 24.09
N SER A 10 4.66 -4.19 23.23
CA SER A 10 4.36 -3.18 22.23
C SER A 10 3.19 -3.56 21.32
N ALA A 11 3.16 -4.81 20.85
CA ALA A 11 2.08 -5.32 19.99
C ALA A 11 0.74 -5.39 20.75
N LYS A 12 0.73 -5.87 22.00
CA LYS A 12 -0.48 -5.97 22.85
C LYS A 12 -1.07 -4.61 23.19
N GLU A 13 -0.23 -3.59 23.42
CA GLU A 13 -0.67 -2.21 23.65
C GLU A 13 -1.18 -1.52 22.38
N GLY A 14 -1.09 -2.17 21.20
CA GLY A 14 -1.48 -1.59 19.92
C GLY A 14 -0.57 -0.46 19.45
N ALA A 15 0.71 -0.50 19.87
CA ALA A 15 1.70 0.48 19.41
C ALA A 15 2.00 0.30 17.93
N SER A 16 2.12 1.41 17.20
CA SER A 16 2.52 1.39 15.79
C SER A 16 4.01 1.11 15.62
N ASP A 17 4.82 1.63 16.53
CA ASP A 17 6.28 1.47 16.50
C ASP A 17 6.82 1.28 17.92
N CYS A 18 7.88 0.47 18.06
CA CYS A 18 8.72 0.39 19.24
C CYS A 18 10.11 0.91 18.88
N HIS A 19 10.69 1.73 19.75
CA HIS A 19 12.00 2.34 19.55
C HIS A 19 12.94 1.91 20.68
N ILE A 20 14.12 1.45 20.32
CA ILE A 20 15.24 1.27 21.26
C ILE A 20 16.42 2.12 20.77
N SER A 21 17.12 2.74 21.71
CA SER A 21 18.26 3.61 21.40
C SER A 21 19.20 3.64 22.59
N ALA A 22 20.48 3.50 22.34
CA ALA A 22 21.49 3.64 23.38
C ALA A 22 21.38 5.02 24.07
N GLY A 23 21.38 5.02 25.40
CA GLY A 23 21.27 6.21 26.25
C GLY A 23 19.82 6.67 26.51
N GLU A 24 18.81 5.96 26.04
CA GLU A 24 17.40 6.27 26.29
C GLU A 24 16.62 5.03 26.77
N PRO A 25 15.56 5.21 27.58
CA PRO A 25 14.62 4.13 27.85
C PRO A 25 13.96 3.66 26.55
N PRO A 26 13.50 2.40 26.45
CA PRO A 26 12.66 1.96 25.35
C PRO A 26 11.42 2.83 25.26
N MET A 27 10.94 3.06 24.04
CA MET A 27 9.76 3.90 23.76
C MET A 27 8.81 3.19 22.82
N ILE A 28 7.52 3.45 22.97
CA ILE A 28 6.49 2.97 22.04
C ILE A 28 5.67 4.15 21.50
N ARG A 29 5.23 4.03 20.25
CA ARG A 29 4.35 5.02 19.63
C ARG A 29 2.90 4.58 19.75
N LEU A 30 2.12 5.31 20.55
CA LEU A 30 0.68 5.07 20.75
C LEU A 30 -0.12 6.26 20.23
N ASN A 31 -1.04 6.02 19.33
CA ASN A 31 -1.92 7.04 18.72
C ASN A 31 -1.16 8.24 18.11
N GLY A 32 0.07 8.03 17.66
CA GLY A 32 0.95 9.05 17.10
C GLY A 32 1.97 9.63 18.10
N ASP A 33 1.74 9.51 19.39
CA ASP A 33 2.62 10.03 20.44
C ASP A 33 3.67 9.02 20.85
N LEU A 34 4.92 9.48 20.99
CA LEU A 34 6.04 8.66 21.49
C LEU A 34 6.09 8.70 23.01
N LYS A 35 5.94 7.54 23.67
CA LYS A 35 5.91 7.40 25.11
C LYS A 35 7.09 6.58 25.62
N LYS A 36 7.79 7.07 26.62
CA LYS A 36 8.84 6.33 27.33
C LYS A 36 8.22 5.24 28.18
N LEU A 37 8.81 4.06 28.17
CA LEU A 37 8.48 2.98 29.09
C LEU A 37 9.19 3.20 30.44
N ASP A 38 8.64 2.63 31.49
CA ASP A 38 9.23 2.63 32.82
C ASP A 38 10.41 1.64 32.88
N HIS A 39 11.54 2.06 32.34
CA HIS A 39 12.78 1.30 32.27
C HIS A 39 13.97 2.27 32.33
N PRO A 40 15.07 1.91 32.94
CA PRO A 40 16.31 2.71 32.87
C PRO A 40 16.76 2.92 31.44
N PRO A 41 17.50 4.01 31.13
CA PRO A 41 18.16 4.17 29.84
C PRO A 41 19.01 2.95 29.49
N LEU A 42 18.91 2.47 28.27
CA LEU A 42 19.69 1.34 27.76
C LEU A 42 21.16 1.75 27.58
N THR A 43 22.08 0.91 28.01
CA THR A 43 23.51 1.11 27.68
C THR A 43 23.78 0.75 26.20
N GLN A 44 24.96 1.06 25.70
CA GLN A 44 25.41 0.67 24.37
C GLN A 44 25.44 -0.86 24.23
N GLU A 45 25.98 -1.55 25.26
CA GLU A 45 26.10 -3.00 25.30
C GLU A 45 24.74 -3.68 25.30
N GLU A 46 23.80 -3.18 26.11
CA GLU A 46 22.42 -3.70 26.15
C GLU A 46 21.71 -3.51 24.81
N THR A 47 21.81 -2.32 24.21
CA THR A 47 21.21 -2.04 22.91
C THR A 47 21.81 -2.92 21.82
N HIS A 48 23.13 -3.09 21.82
CA HIS A 48 23.82 -3.98 20.89
C HIS A 48 23.35 -5.42 21.04
N ALA A 49 23.32 -5.97 22.26
CA ALA A 49 22.85 -7.34 22.49
C ALA A 49 21.42 -7.56 22.02
N LEU A 50 20.49 -6.64 22.38
CA LEU A 50 19.09 -6.70 21.97
C LEU A 50 18.89 -6.72 20.44
N VAL A 51 19.68 -5.91 19.72
CA VAL A 51 19.60 -5.81 18.26
C VAL A 51 20.21 -7.05 17.60
N TYR A 52 21.40 -7.45 18.05
CA TYR A 52 22.12 -8.57 17.44
C TYR A 52 21.44 -9.93 17.67
N ASP A 53 20.73 -10.10 18.78
CA ASP A 53 19.96 -11.33 19.07
C ASP A 53 18.87 -11.61 18.02
N MET A 54 18.39 -10.58 17.33
CA MET A 54 17.36 -10.71 16.30
C MET A 54 17.90 -10.86 14.87
N MET A 55 19.17 -10.51 14.66
CA MET A 55 19.79 -10.48 13.34
C MET A 55 20.42 -11.83 12.98
N SER A 56 20.17 -12.30 11.77
CA SER A 56 20.92 -13.38 11.16
C SER A 56 22.39 -12.96 10.90
N ASP A 57 23.28 -13.92 10.73
CA ASP A 57 24.70 -13.63 10.44
C ASP A 57 24.87 -12.79 9.16
N ALA A 58 24.05 -13.02 8.15
CA ALA A 58 24.07 -12.22 6.91
C ALA A 58 23.64 -10.77 7.15
N GLN A 59 22.62 -10.56 8.00
CA GLN A 59 22.14 -9.21 8.38
C GLN A 59 23.19 -8.48 9.24
N ARG A 60 23.83 -9.17 10.19
CA ARG A 60 24.92 -8.61 11.00
C ARG A 60 26.07 -8.14 10.13
N LYS A 61 26.53 -8.99 9.19
CA LYS A 61 27.58 -8.64 8.24
C LYS A 61 27.20 -7.41 7.39
N ASN A 62 26.00 -7.38 6.84
CA ASN A 62 25.51 -6.24 6.05
C ASN A 62 25.45 -4.96 6.89
N PHE A 63 25.01 -5.06 8.16
CA PHE A 63 24.97 -3.93 9.08
C PHE A 63 26.36 -3.41 9.45
N GLU A 64 27.34 -4.30 9.69
CA GLU A 64 28.72 -3.91 9.98
C GLU A 64 29.35 -3.17 8.81
N GLU A 65 29.03 -3.54 7.59
CA GLU A 65 29.53 -2.87 6.37
C GLU A 65 28.83 -1.53 6.11
N LYS A 66 27.48 -1.46 6.26
CA LYS A 66 26.67 -0.31 5.83
C LYS A 66 26.29 0.66 6.96
N ARG A 67 26.37 0.23 8.22
CA ARG A 67 25.94 0.96 9.43
C ARG A 67 24.41 1.18 9.52
N GLU A 68 23.66 0.55 8.63
CA GLU A 68 22.20 0.53 8.60
C GLU A 68 21.70 -0.79 8.00
N CYS A 69 20.56 -1.28 8.47
CA CYS A 69 19.98 -2.53 7.97
C CYS A 69 18.47 -2.52 8.18
N ASP A 70 17.73 -2.82 7.10
CA ASP A 70 16.30 -3.07 7.12
C ASP A 70 16.03 -4.56 6.97
N PHE A 71 15.12 -5.10 7.80
CA PHE A 71 14.68 -6.49 7.69
C PHE A 71 13.32 -6.70 8.33
N SER A 72 12.70 -7.83 8.04
CA SER A 72 11.47 -8.27 8.72
C SER A 72 11.82 -9.24 9.84
N PHE A 73 11.13 -9.13 10.97
CA PHE A 73 11.27 -10.00 12.14
C PHE A 73 9.90 -10.53 12.55
N GLU A 74 9.80 -11.85 12.71
CA GLU A 74 8.58 -12.52 13.15
C GLU A 74 8.74 -13.01 14.59
N LEU A 75 7.76 -12.67 15.42
CA LEU A 75 7.69 -13.10 16.80
C LEU A 75 6.62 -14.19 16.97
N GLY A 76 6.91 -15.38 16.47
CA GLY A 76 5.96 -16.47 16.42
C GLY A 76 4.63 -16.05 15.77
N ASP A 77 3.50 -16.52 16.32
CA ASP A 77 2.15 -16.13 15.86
C ASP A 77 1.67 -14.79 16.47
N ILE A 78 2.51 -14.09 17.24
CA ILE A 78 2.11 -12.90 18.01
C ILE A 78 2.11 -11.65 17.14
N ALA A 79 3.23 -11.38 16.46
CA ALA A 79 3.39 -10.17 15.66
C ALA A 79 4.54 -10.32 14.65
N ARG A 80 4.45 -9.54 13.57
CA ARG A 80 5.54 -9.31 12.62
C ARG A 80 5.96 -7.85 12.69
N PHE A 81 7.25 -7.61 12.57
CA PHE A 81 7.82 -6.27 12.62
C PHE A 81 8.69 -6.00 11.40
N ARG A 82 8.58 -4.81 10.84
CA ARG A 82 9.62 -4.23 10.00
C ARG A 82 10.62 -3.56 10.92
N VAL A 83 11.86 -3.94 10.81
CA VAL A 83 12.96 -3.46 11.68
C VAL A 83 13.92 -2.64 10.85
N ASN A 84 14.20 -1.42 11.30
CA ASN A 84 15.32 -0.61 10.81
C ASN A 84 16.32 -0.45 11.93
N VAL A 85 17.55 -0.89 11.70
CA VAL A 85 18.70 -0.75 12.63
C VAL A 85 19.66 0.26 12.04
N PHE A 86 20.17 1.15 12.86
CA PHE A 86 21.09 2.22 12.47
C PHE A 86 22.09 2.58 13.56
N VAL A 87 23.20 3.19 13.17
CA VAL A 87 24.19 3.75 14.10
C VAL A 87 23.92 5.25 14.27
N GLN A 88 23.96 5.72 15.52
CA GLN A 88 23.86 7.13 15.88
C GLN A 88 24.94 7.48 16.91
N ASN A 89 25.11 8.78 17.28
CA ASN A 89 26.22 9.27 18.10
C ASN A 89 26.39 8.60 19.49
N ARG A 90 25.32 8.05 20.07
CA ARG A 90 25.31 7.37 21.37
C ARG A 90 25.45 5.84 21.24
N GLY A 91 25.54 5.28 20.04
CA GLY A 91 25.61 3.84 19.79
C GLY A 91 24.52 3.37 18.80
N LEU A 92 23.99 2.17 18.99
CA LEU A 92 22.96 1.64 18.14
C LEU A 92 21.58 2.20 18.45
N GLY A 93 20.73 2.25 17.42
CA GLY A 93 19.29 2.45 17.53
C GLY A 93 18.57 1.46 16.64
N ALA A 94 17.35 1.10 17.02
CA ALA A 94 16.44 0.31 16.18
C ALA A 94 15.00 0.78 16.35
N VAL A 95 14.27 0.73 15.24
CA VAL A 95 12.84 1.01 15.19
C VAL A 95 12.13 -0.23 14.67
N PHE A 96 11.13 -0.68 15.43
CA PHE A 96 10.31 -1.84 15.14
C PHE A 96 8.91 -1.35 14.79
N ARG A 97 8.55 -1.35 13.54
CA ARG A 97 7.18 -1.07 13.09
C ARG A 97 6.34 -2.33 13.16
N ASN A 98 5.28 -2.28 13.95
CA ASN A 98 4.33 -3.39 14.04
C ASN A 98 3.56 -3.54 12.72
N ILE A 99 3.60 -4.74 12.15
CA ILE A 99 2.85 -5.13 10.97
C ILE A 99 1.60 -5.85 11.44
N PRO A 100 0.38 -5.33 11.13
CA PRO A 100 -0.85 -5.97 11.54
C PRO A 100 -0.94 -7.40 11.00
N THR A 101 -1.25 -8.35 11.87
CA THR A 101 -1.47 -9.75 11.49
C THR A 101 -2.91 -10.02 11.07
N GLU A 102 -3.84 -9.14 11.46
CA GLU A 102 -5.25 -9.25 11.13
C GLU A 102 -5.60 -8.43 9.89
N ILE A 103 -6.15 -9.09 8.88
CA ILE A 103 -6.63 -8.44 7.65
C ILE A 103 -8.08 -8.03 7.87
N ILE A 104 -8.36 -6.74 7.70
CA ILE A 104 -9.72 -6.19 7.80
C ILE A 104 -10.47 -6.54 6.50
N PRO A 105 -11.61 -7.27 6.55
CA PRO A 105 -12.40 -7.59 5.35
C PRO A 105 -12.91 -6.34 4.62
N LEU A 106 -13.12 -6.46 3.29
CA LEU A 106 -13.61 -5.36 2.45
C LEU A 106 -14.89 -4.70 2.98
N GLU A 107 -15.80 -5.49 3.53
CA GLU A 107 -17.08 -5.03 4.08
C GLU A 107 -16.87 -4.10 5.28
N LYS A 108 -15.89 -4.40 6.13
CA LYS A 108 -15.55 -3.58 7.31
C LYS A 108 -14.76 -2.33 6.95
N LEU A 109 -14.07 -2.32 5.81
CA LEU A 109 -13.36 -1.13 5.31
C LEU A 109 -14.30 -0.08 4.73
N GLY A 110 -15.57 -0.39 4.52
CA GLY A 110 -16.55 0.52 3.93
C GLY A 110 -16.27 0.82 2.45
N MET A 111 -15.70 -0.13 1.73
CA MET A 111 -15.38 0.00 0.31
C MET A 111 -16.65 0.02 -0.55
N PRO A 112 -16.69 0.82 -1.63
CA PRO A 112 -17.77 0.76 -2.60
C PRO A 112 -17.93 -0.66 -3.17
N PRO A 113 -19.17 -1.12 -3.48
CA PRO A 113 -19.42 -2.48 -3.99
C PRO A 113 -18.60 -2.87 -5.22
N ILE A 114 -18.26 -1.89 -6.05
CA ILE A 114 -17.44 -2.09 -7.25
C ILE A 114 -16.06 -2.68 -6.92
N VAL A 115 -15.47 -2.36 -5.76
CA VAL A 115 -14.16 -2.89 -5.37
C VAL A 115 -14.21 -4.41 -5.23
N ARG A 116 -15.31 -4.95 -4.70
CA ARG A 116 -15.51 -6.40 -4.63
C ARG A 116 -15.73 -7.00 -6.02
N GLN A 117 -16.55 -6.36 -6.86
CA GLN A 117 -16.82 -6.82 -8.24
C GLN A 117 -15.53 -6.87 -9.10
N LEU A 118 -14.58 -5.99 -8.82
CA LEU A 118 -13.26 -6.00 -9.47
C LEU A 118 -12.44 -7.24 -9.08
N CYS A 119 -12.65 -7.81 -7.90
CA CYS A 119 -12.02 -9.08 -7.52
C CYS A 119 -12.58 -10.28 -8.30
N ASP A 120 -13.79 -10.18 -8.88
CA ASP A 120 -14.41 -11.26 -9.65
C ASP A 120 -13.92 -11.28 -11.13
N LYS A 121 -12.98 -10.41 -11.50
CA LYS A 121 -12.37 -10.40 -12.84
C LYS A 121 -11.44 -11.59 -13.01
N GLU A 122 -11.52 -12.24 -14.16
CA GLU A 122 -10.66 -13.38 -14.50
C GLU A 122 -9.23 -12.95 -14.85
N LYS A 123 -9.10 -11.76 -15.47
CA LYS A 123 -7.81 -11.20 -15.91
C LYS A 123 -7.86 -9.67 -15.99
N GLY A 124 -6.70 -9.08 -16.19
CA GLY A 124 -6.54 -7.65 -16.40
C GLY A 124 -5.75 -6.99 -15.27
N LEU A 125 -5.50 -5.69 -15.42
CA LEU A 125 -4.70 -4.90 -14.48
C LEU A 125 -5.61 -4.01 -13.63
N ILE A 126 -5.53 -4.16 -12.32
CA ILE A 126 -6.18 -3.30 -11.34
C ILE A 126 -5.11 -2.55 -10.56
N LEU A 127 -5.20 -1.22 -10.56
CA LEU A 127 -4.23 -0.36 -9.90
C LEU A 127 -4.83 0.27 -8.65
N VAL A 128 -4.13 0.15 -7.52
CA VAL A 128 -4.46 0.84 -6.27
C VAL A 128 -3.41 1.91 -6.02
N THR A 129 -3.82 3.17 -6.03
CA THR A 129 -2.89 4.31 -6.03
C THR A 129 -3.19 5.28 -4.90
N GLY A 130 -2.28 6.22 -4.67
CA GLY A 130 -2.39 7.22 -3.61
C GLY A 130 -1.06 7.45 -2.90
N PRO A 131 -0.93 8.51 -2.10
CA PRO A 131 0.30 8.83 -1.38
C PRO A 131 0.68 7.74 -0.37
N THR A 132 1.91 7.79 0.14
CA THR A 132 2.33 6.93 1.25
C THR A 132 1.41 7.12 2.45
N GLY A 133 1.00 6.03 3.09
CA GLY A 133 0.09 6.07 4.22
C GLY A 133 -1.38 6.29 3.86
N SER A 134 -1.77 6.23 2.58
CA SER A 134 -3.19 6.31 2.17
C SER A 134 -3.99 5.03 2.38
N GLY A 135 -3.36 3.93 2.82
CA GLY A 135 -4.01 2.65 3.11
C GLY A 135 -4.05 1.68 1.92
N LYS A 136 -3.24 1.88 0.88
CA LYS A 136 -3.18 0.99 -0.31
C LYS A 136 -2.99 -0.48 0.07
N SER A 137 -1.99 -0.77 0.91
CA SER A 137 -1.67 -2.12 1.34
C SER A 137 -2.82 -2.77 2.10
N THR A 138 -3.53 -2.00 2.95
CA THR A 138 -4.73 -2.48 3.66
C THR A 138 -5.85 -2.86 2.68
N THR A 139 -6.07 -2.04 1.65
CA THR A 139 -7.08 -2.30 0.62
C THR A 139 -6.71 -3.52 -0.21
N LEU A 140 -5.47 -3.61 -0.66
CA LEU A 140 -4.97 -4.77 -1.42
C LEU A 140 -5.00 -6.05 -0.60
N ALA A 141 -4.59 -5.99 0.69
CA ALA A 141 -4.69 -7.15 1.57
C ALA A 141 -6.14 -7.64 1.71
N ALA A 142 -7.10 -6.72 1.84
CA ALA A 142 -8.51 -7.06 1.89
C ALA A 142 -9.03 -7.66 0.57
N MET A 143 -8.57 -7.15 -0.60
CA MET A 143 -8.91 -7.71 -1.91
C MET A 143 -8.32 -9.12 -2.09
N VAL A 144 -7.05 -9.30 -1.75
CA VAL A 144 -6.37 -10.61 -1.78
C VAL A 144 -7.03 -11.60 -0.81
N ASP A 145 -7.39 -11.16 0.40
CA ASP A 145 -8.08 -12.03 1.36
C ASP A 145 -9.49 -12.42 0.89
N ASN A 146 -10.21 -11.50 0.25
CA ASN A 146 -11.50 -11.81 -0.40
C ASN A 146 -11.33 -12.92 -1.45
N LEU A 147 -10.35 -12.79 -2.34
CA LEU A 147 -10.04 -13.81 -3.35
C LEU A 147 -9.63 -15.15 -2.71
N ASN A 148 -8.75 -15.12 -1.72
CA ASN A 148 -8.31 -16.30 -0.97
C ASN A 148 -9.45 -17.02 -0.23
N ASN A 149 -10.55 -16.33 0.06
CA ASN A 149 -11.76 -16.92 0.66
C ASN A 149 -12.77 -17.45 -0.38
N THR A 150 -12.76 -16.92 -1.61
CA THR A 150 -13.83 -17.15 -2.59
C THR A 150 -13.39 -17.94 -3.82
N PHE A 151 -12.14 -17.81 -4.22
CA PHE A 151 -11.57 -18.40 -5.44
C PHE A 151 -10.64 -19.57 -5.10
N GLU A 152 -10.63 -20.62 -5.94
CA GLU A 152 -9.71 -21.75 -5.84
C GLU A 152 -8.62 -21.59 -6.91
N GLY A 153 -7.42 -21.16 -6.51
CA GLY A 153 -6.33 -20.88 -7.44
C GLY A 153 -5.02 -20.53 -6.74
N HIS A 154 -4.10 -19.92 -7.48
CA HIS A 154 -2.76 -19.58 -7.01
C HIS A 154 -2.54 -18.06 -7.02
N ILE A 155 -2.25 -17.49 -5.86
CA ILE A 155 -1.92 -16.07 -5.67
C ILE A 155 -0.41 -15.95 -5.43
N ILE A 156 0.27 -15.15 -6.24
CA ILE A 156 1.68 -14.78 -6.00
C ILE A 156 1.73 -13.29 -5.67
N THR A 157 2.39 -12.93 -4.58
CA THR A 157 2.69 -11.53 -4.27
C THR A 157 4.19 -11.26 -4.33
N ILE A 158 4.56 -10.06 -4.79
CA ILE A 158 5.93 -9.56 -4.85
C ILE A 158 5.92 -8.20 -4.16
N GLU A 159 6.56 -8.08 -3.00
CA GLU A 159 6.41 -6.95 -2.08
C GLU A 159 7.75 -6.42 -1.55
N ASP A 160 7.77 -5.17 -1.07
CA ASP A 160 8.98 -4.53 -0.50
C ASP A 160 8.61 -3.60 0.68
N PRO A 161 8.53 -4.14 1.90
CA PRO A 161 8.43 -5.55 2.30
C PRO A 161 6.99 -6.09 2.26
N ILE A 162 6.80 -7.36 2.65
CA ILE A 162 5.47 -7.93 2.91
C ILE A 162 4.83 -7.18 4.09
N GLU A 163 3.69 -6.49 3.84
CA GLU A 163 2.97 -5.74 4.88
C GLU A 163 1.85 -6.55 5.57
N PHE A 164 1.31 -7.56 4.91
CA PHE A 164 0.30 -8.46 5.48
C PHE A 164 0.62 -9.91 5.11
N VAL A 165 0.60 -10.81 6.08
CA VAL A 165 0.82 -12.23 5.82
C VAL A 165 -0.51 -12.91 5.56
N HIS A 166 -0.63 -13.52 4.37
CA HIS A 166 -1.80 -14.28 3.96
C HIS A 166 -1.58 -15.77 4.21
N LYS A 167 -2.40 -16.36 5.07
CA LYS A 167 -2.46 -17.84 5.19
C LYS A 167 -3.26 -18.37 4.00
N SER A 168 -2.77 -19.42 3.34
CA SER A 168 -3.52 -20.11 2.28
C SER A 168 -4.85 -20.65 2.84
N LYS A 169 -5.96 -20.37 2.12
CA LYS A 169 -7.32 -20.81 2.45
C LYS A 169 -7.86 -21.65 1.29
N LYS A 170 -8.63 -21.05 0.38
CA LYS A 170 -9.00 -21.67 -0.90
C LYS A 170 -7.91 -21.55 -1.95
N CYS A 171 -7.17 -20.43 -1.92
CA CYS A 171 -6.00 -20.26 -2.78
C CYS A 171 -4.72 -20.79 -2.11
N LEU A 172 -3.79 -21.28 -2.93
CA LEU A 172 -2.38 -21.31 -2.58
C LEU A 172 -1.86 -19.87 -2.62
N VAL A 173 -1.25 -19.38 -1.55
CA VAL A 173 -0.69 -18.01 -1.51
C VAL A 173 0.82 -18.08 -1.28
N ASN A 174 1.58 -17.62 -2.25
CA ASN A 174 3.03 -17.50 -2.19
C ASN A 174 3.43 -16.02 -2.18
N GLN A 175 4.03 -15.55 -1.08
CA GLN A 175 4.48 -14.18 -0.91
C GLN A 175 6.00 -14.10 -1.02
N ARG A 176 6.50 -13.21 -1.88
CA ARG A 176 7.92 -13.02 -2.16
C ARG A 176 8.33 -11.59 -1.78
N GLU A 177 9.25 -11.47 -0.84
CA GLU A 177 9.80 -10.20 -0.36
C GLU A 177 11.10 -9.86 -1.10
N LEU A 178 11.22 -8.62 -1.56
CA LEU A 178 12.44 -8.08 -2.17
C LEU A 178 13.61 -8.12 -1.17
N GLY A 179 14.77 -8.51 -1.65
CA GLY A 179 15.97 -8.63 -0.81
C GLY A 179 16.04 -9.89 0.06
N VAL A 180 14.91 -10.59 0.25
CA VAL A 180 14.83 -11.83 1.05
C VAL A 180 14.57 -13.04 0.15
N HIS A 181 13.51 -13.01 -0.65
CA HIS A 181 13.05 -14.12 -1.49
C HIS A 181 13.31 -13.87 -2.98
N THR A 182 13.63 -12.64 -3.36
CA THR A 182 13.97 -12.24 -4.73
C THR A 182 14.88 -11.03 -4.72
N LEU A 183 15.67 -10.86 -5.80
CA LEU A 183 16.62 -9.75 -5.91
C LEU A 183 16.05 -8.53 -6.64
N SER A 184 14.95 -8.68 -7.38
CA SER A 184 14.26 -7.56 -8.03
C SER A 184 12.79 -7.91 -8.33
N PHE A 185 11.94 -6.87 -8.44
CA PHE A 185 10.54 -7.02 -8.86
C PHE A 185 10.43 -7.66 -10.24
N ALA A 186 11.22 -7.18 -11.20
CA ALA A 186 11.21 -7.70 -12.56
C ALA A 186 11.59 -9.17 -12.62
N ASN A 187 12.65 -9.61 -11.92
CA ASN A 187 13.04 -11.01 -11.88
C ASN A 187 11.96 -11.89 -11.25
N ALA A 188 11.37 -11.44 -10.15
CA ALA A 188 10.29 -12.17 -9.48
C ALA A 188 9.06 -12.30 -10.38
N LEU A 189 8.64 -11.20 -11.04
CA LEU A 189 7.47 -11.19 -11.92
C LEU A 189 7.71 -12.04 -13.18
N LYS A 190 8.90 -11.98 -13.77
CA LYS A 190 9.30 -12.85 -14.89
C LYS A 190 9.30 -14.33 -14.51
N SER A 191 9.68 -14.66 -13.27
CA SER A 191 9.59 -16.03 -12.75
C SER A 191 8.15 -16.44 -12.50
N ALA A 192 7.36 -15.55 -11.86
CA ALA A 192 5.96 -15.78 -11.53
C ALA A 192 5.13 -16.26 -12.72
N LEU A 193 5.36 -15.71 -13.92
CA LEU A 193 4.70 -16.14 -15.17
C LEU A 193 4.91 -17.61 -15.55
N ARG A 194 5.81 -18.33 -14.87
CA ARG A 194 6.08 -19.77 -15.05
C ARG A 194 5.77 -20.59 -13.79
N GLU A 195 5.18 -19.94 -12.79
CA GLU A 195 4.84 -20.55 -11.50
C GLU A 195 3.33 -20.88 -11.40
N ASP A 196 2.64 -20.90 -12.56
CA ASP A 196 1.19 -21.18 -12.69
C ASP A 196 0.30 -20.31 -11.80
N PRO A 197 0.45 -18.98 -11.83
CA PRO A 197 -0.40 -18.09 -11.05
C PRO A 197 -1.70 -17.78 -11.77
N ASP A 198 -2.80 -17.64 -11.02
CA ASP A 198 -4.03 -16.99 -11.51
C ASP A 198 -4.03 -15.50 -11.19
N ILE A 199 -3.46 -15.16 -10.03
CA ILE A 199 -3.48 -13.79 -9.48
C ILE A 199 -2.06 -13.39 -9.09
N ILE A 200 -1.65 -12.19 -9.52
CA ILE A 200 -0.33 -11.63 -9.19
C ILE A 200 -0.53 -10.27 -8.54
N LEU A 201 0.09 -10.06 -7.35
CA LEU A 201 0.19 -8.75 -6.73
C LEU A 201 1.62 -8.24 -6.87
N VAL A 202 1.76 -7.05 -7.50
CA VAL A 202 3.01 -6.31 -7.61
C VAL A 202 2.96 -5.14 -6.64
N GLY A 203 3.69 -5.23 -5.54
CA GLY A 203 3.63 -4.29 -4.43
C GLY A 203 3.90 -2.85 -4.84
N GLU A 204 4.80 -2.61 -5.80
CA GLU A 204 5.01 -1.30 -6.41
C GLU A 204 5.57 -1.41 -7.83
N MET A 205 5.00 -0.63 -8.76
CA MET A 205 5.40 -0.54 -10.15
C MET A 205 6.22 0.75 -10.37
N ARG A 206 7.54 0.68 -10.13
CA ARG A 206 8.44 1.86 -10.18
C ARG A 206 9.17 2.02 -11.49
N ASP A 207 9.56 0.94 -12.11
CA ASP A 207 10.43 0.91 -13.28
C ASP A 207 9.74 0.34 -14.52
N LEU A 208 10.30 0.67 -15.68
CA LEU A 208 9.77 0.28 -16.98
C LEU A 208 9.62 -1.24 -17.12
N GLU A 209 10.63 -2.01 -16.69
CA GLU A 209 10.63 -3.45 -16.86
C GLU A 209 9.52 -4.13 -16.05
N THR A 210 9.33 -3.69 -14.79
CA THR A 210 8.25 -4.16 -13.93
C THR A 210 6.88 -3.82 -14.50
N ILE A 211 6.70 -2.58 -15.02
CA ILE A 211 5.45 -2.14 -15.65
C ILE A 211 5.15 -2.97 -16.89
N GLN A 212 6.14 -3.17 -17.78
CA GLN A 212 5.97 -3.96 -18.99
C GLN A 212 5.57 -5.42 -18.69
N LEU A 213 6.21 -6.04 -17.71
CA LEU A 213 5.91 -7.42 -17.31
C LEU A 213 4.51 -7.53 -16.68
N ALA A 214 4.08 -6.54 -15.88
CA ALA A 214 2.74 -6.50 -15.29
C ALA A 214 1.66 -6.36 -16.38
N LEU A 215 1.88 -5.50 -17.39
CA LEU A 215 0.98 -5.36 -18.55
C LEU A 215 0.91 -6.68 -19.32
N THR A 216 2.05 -7.32 -19.60
CA THR A 216 2.10 -8.60 -20.29
C THR A 216 1.36 -9.69 -19.52
N ALA A 217 1.54 -9.77 -18.20
CA ALA A 217 0.81 -10.72 -17.35
C ALA A 217 -0.71 -10.51 -17.45
N ALA A 218 -1.17 -9.26 -17.37
CA ALA A 218 -2.58 -8.92 -17.47
C ALA A 218 -3.19 -9.25 -18.84
N GLU A 219 -2.44 -9.06 -19.93
CA GLU A 219 -2.87 -9.42 -21.28
C GLU A 219 -2.94 -10.92 -21.50
N THR A 220 -2.01 -11.68 -20.91
CA THR A 220 -1.86 -13.12 -21.13
C THR A 220 -2.74 -13.99 -20.23
N GLY A 221 -3.66 -13.38 -19.47
CA GLY A 221 -4.72 -14.14 -18.79
C GLY A 221 -4.70 -14.07 -17.27
N HIS A 222 -3.80 -13.31 -16.65
CA HIS A 222 -3.69 -13.20 -15.20
C HIS A 222 -4.44 -11.97 -14.66
N LEU A 223 -5.01 -12.08 -13.47
CA LEU A 223 -5.48 -10.92 -12.72
C LEU A 223 -4.30 -10.30 -11.97
N VAL A 224 -3.94 -9.07 -12.35
CA VAL A 224 -2.77 -8.39 -11.80
C VAL A 224 -3.20 -7.19 -10.96
N PHE A 225 -2.76 -7.14 -9.71
CA PHE A 225 -2.86 -5.97 -8.85
C PHE A 225 -1.51 -5.26 -8.80
N GLY A 226 -1.53 -3.93 -8.92
CA GLY A 226 -0.32 -3.13 -8.83
C GLY A 226 -0.54 -1.84 -8.04
N THR A 227 0.54 -1.25 -7.53
CA THR A 227 0.48 0.06 -6.87
C THR A 227 1.37 1.11 -7.52
N LEU A 228 0.91 2.36 -7.44
CA LEU A 228 1.68 3.56 -7.75
C LEU A 228 1.37 4.66 -6.70
N HIS A 229 2.23 5.71 -6.67
CA HIS A 229 2.07 6.85 -5.76
C HIS A 229 1.42 8.07 -6.43
N THR A 230 0.49 7.85 -7.32
CA THR A 230 -0.25 8.90 -8.04
C THR A 230 -1.51 9.32 -7.30
N SER A 231 -1.98 10.53 -7.53
CA SER A 231 -3.09 11.17 -6.81
C SER A 231 -4.43 11.16 -7.58
N SER A 232 -4.48 10.58 -8.78
CA SER A 232 -5.71 10.42 -9.57
C SER A 232 -5.55 9.37 -10.65
N ALA A 233 -6.65 8.85 -11.18
CA ALA A 233 -6.64 7.86 -12.25
C ALA A 233 -6.00 8.38 -13.55
N PRO A 234 -6.29 9.59 -14.05
CA PRO A 234 -5.60 10.13 -15.23
C PRO A 234 -4.08 10.23 -15.02
N LYS A 235 -3.63 10.73 -13.87
CA LYS A 235 -2.19 10.82 -13.54
C LYS A 235 -1.53 9.44 -13.42
N THR A 236 -2.29 8.42 -13.04
CA THR A 236 -1.79 7.05 -12.98
C THR A 236 -1.49 6.53 -14.38
N ILE A 237 -2.40 6.77 -15.32
CA ILE A 237 -2.24 6.40 -16.72
C ILE A 237 -1.05 7.14 -17.34
N ASP A 238 -0.97 8.47 -17.16
CA ASP A 238 0.18 9.27 -17.62
C ASP A 238 1.50 8.70 -17.06
N ARG A 239 1.55 8.43 -15.76
CA ARG A 239 2.77 7.92 -15.10
C ARG A 239 3.25 6.58 -15.67
N ILE A 240 2.32 5.69 -16.05
CA ILE A 240 2.66 4.42 -16.69
C ILE A 240 3.22 4.68 -18.09
N ILE A 241 2.55 5.51 -18.88
CA ILE A 241 2.96 5.81 -20.25
C ILE A 241 4.33 6.52 -20.27
N ASP A 242 4.53 7.49 -19.38
CA ASP A 242 5.75 8.29 -19.28
C ASP A 242 6.97 7.49 -18.79
N ALA A 243 6.78 6.29 -18.26
CA ALA A 243 7.88 5.40 -17.91
C ALA A 243 8.59 4.83 -19.18
N PHE A 244 7.95 4.92 -20.34
CA PHE A 244 8.45 4.38 -21.60
C PHE A 244 9.02 5.46 -22.52
N PRO A 245 10.03 5.13 -23.34
CA PRO A 245 10.53 6.03 -24.38
C PRO A 245 9.41 6.49 -25.32
N PRO A 246 9.52 7.74 -25.86
CA PRO A 246 8.46 8.32 -26.68
C PRO A 246 8.00 7.45 -27.86
N GLU A 247 8.92 6.73 -28.48
CA GLU A 247 8.65 5.83 -29.62
C GLU A 247 7.80 4.61 -29.23
N GLN A 248 7.76 4.22 -27.97
CA GLN A 248 6.97 3.10 -27.45
C GLN A 248 5.62 3.53 -26.87
N GLN A 249 5.45 4.79 -26.53
CA GLN A 249 4.27 5.27 -25.80
C GLN A 249 2.94 5.01 -26.52
N ALA A 250 2.91 5.09 -27.85
CA ALA A 250 1.69 4.79 -28.61
C ALA A 250 1.27 3.32 -28.49
N GLN A 251 2.24 2.40 -28.52
CA GLN A 251 2.01 0.98 -28.30
C GLN A 251 1.55 0.72 -26.86
N ILE A 252 2.19 1.34 -25.87
CA ILE A 252 1.84 1.20 -24.45
C ILE A 252 0.44 1.72 -24.16
N ARG A 253 0.01 2.84 -24.77
CA ARG A 253 -1.39 3.31 -24.66
C ARG A 253 -2.38 2.24 -25.12
N THR A 254 -2.09 1.58 -26.22
CA THR A 254 -2.93 0.50 -26.74
C THR A 254 -2.96 -0.67 -25.76
N GLN A 255 -1.81 -1.20 -25.36
CA GLN A 255 -1.72 -2.30 -24.40
C GLN A 255 -2.42 -1.96 -23.06
N LEU A 256 -2.09 -0.81 -22.48
CA LEU A 256 -2.73 -0.37 -21.24
C LEU A 256 -4.25 -0.24 -21.38
N SER A 257 -4.74 0.30 -22.52
CA SER A 257 -6.18 0.41 -22.75
C SER A 257 -6.90 -0.93 -22.81
N GLU A 258 -6.21 -2.00 -23.18
CA GLU A 258 -6.77 -3.36 -23.26
C GLU A 258 -6.64 -4.11 -21.94
N ALA A 259 -5.48 -4.01 -21.30
CA ALA A 259 -5.18 -4.71 -20.05
C ALA A 259 -5.85 -4.08 -18.81
N LEU A 260 -6.03 -2.74 -18.78
CA LEU A 260 -6.53 -2.05 -17.59
C LEU A 260 -8.01 -2.38 -17.33
N GLU A 261 -8.34 -2.77 -16.11
CA GLU A 261 -9.71 -2.97 -15.63
C GLU A 261 -10.17 -1.83 -14.73
N ALA A 262 -9.32 -1.35 -13.82
CA ALA A 262 -9.67 -0.22 -12.95
C ALA A 262 -8.44 0.48 -12.39
N VAL A 263 -8.65 1.74 -11.98
CA VAL A 263 -7.76 2.49 -11.10
C VAL A 263 -8.54 2.94 -9.88
N ILE A 264 -8.05 2.56 -8.70
CA ILE A 264 -8.59 2.94 -7.40
C ILE A 264 -7.57 3.88 -6.75
N THR A 265 -7.87 5.17 -6.71
CA THR A 265 -7.01 6.14 -6.02
C THR A 265 -7.58 6.44 -4.65
N GLN A 266 -6.77 6.41 -3.60
CA GLN A 266 -7.29 6.59 -2.26
C GLN A 266 -6.50 7.58 -1.40
N THR A 267 -7.22 8.21 -0.48
CA THR A 267 -6.67 9.05 0.59
C THR A 267 -7.37 8.74 1.91
N LEU A 268 -6.65 8.87 3.02
CA LEU A 268 -7.22 8.70 4.36
C LEU A 268 -7.59 10.04 4.98
N LEU A 269 -8.79 10.09 5.59
CA LEU A 269 -9.31 11.23 6.33
C LEU A 269 -9.56 10.86 7.79
N LYS A 270 -9.47 11.85 8.67
CA LYS A 270 -9.83 11.69 10.09
C LYS A 270 -11.34 11.66 10.26
N LYS A 271 -11.88 10.63 10.90
CA LYS A 271 -13.31 10.57 11.26
C LYS A 271 -13.59 11.48 12.46
N LYS A 272 -14.79 12.06 12.53
CA LYS A 272 -15.26 12.82 13.71
C LYS A 272 -15.30 11.98 14.98
N ALA A 273 -15.65 10.68 14.84
CA ALA A 273 -15.72 9.71 15.93
C ALA A 273 -14.38 9.07 16.31
N GLY A 274 -13.26 9.58 15.74
CA GLY A 274 -11.93 8.98 15.90
C GLY A 274 -11.62 7.90 14.85
N GLY A 275 -10.34 7.61 14.69
CA GLY A 275 -9.84 6.72 13.65
C GLY A 275 -9.85 7.38 12.25
N ARG A 276 -9.69 6.57 11.20
CA ARG A 276 -9.58 7.04 9.81
C ARG A 276 -10.60 6.33 8.92
N VAL A 277 -10.93 6.96 7.79
CA VAL A 277 -11.75 6.41 6.70
C VAL A 277 -11.07 6.73 5.37
N ALA A 278 -11.14 5.79 4.42
CA ALA A 278 -10.67 6.02 3.06
C ALA A 278 -11.72 6.75 2.22
N ALA A 279 -11.30 7.81 1.52
CA ALA A 279 -12.01 8.31 0.36
C ALA A 279 -11.39 7.71 -0.89
N LEU A 280 -12.21 7.24 -1.80
CA LEU A 280 -11.79 6.51 -2.99
C LEU A 280 -12.25 7.25 -4.25
N GLU A 281 -11.32 7.50 -5.16
CA GLU A 281 -11.62 7.73 -6.56
C GLU A 281 -11.61 6.36 -7.25
N VAL A 282 -12.64 6.02 -8.02
CA VAL A 282 -12.73 4.75 -8.73
C VAL A 282 -13.02 5.02 -10.20
N MET A 283 -12.10 4.63 -11.06
CA MET A 283 -12.23 4.62 -12.50
C MET A 283 -12.31 3.17 -12.99
N VAL A 284 -13.36 2.82 -13.70
CA VAL A 284 -13.50 1.52 -14.39
C VAL A 284 -13.18 1.71 -15.87
N ALA A 285 -12.40 0.81 -16.45
CA ALA A 285 -11.96 0.89 -17.84
C ALA A 285 -13.09 0.44 -18.80
N THR A 286 -14.19 1.23 -18.86
CA THR A 286 -15.23 1.08 -19.85
C THR A 286 -14.71 1.36 -21.27
N THR A 287 -15.46 0.99 -22.30
CA THR A 287 -15.09 1.27 -23.71
C THR A 287 -14.76 2.74 -23.93
N ALA A 288 -15.51 3.66 -23.30
CA ALA A 288 -15.26 5.10 -23.39
C ALA A 288 -13.90 5.48 -22.80
N VAL A 289 -13.57 4.96 -21.60
CA VAL A 289 -12.27 5.22 -20.95
C VAL A 289 -11.13 4.61 -21.77
N ARG A 290 -11.27 3.36 -22.23
CA ARG A 290 -10.27 2.69 -23.09
C ARG A 290 -9.97 3.49 -24.36
N ASN A 291 -10.98 4.08 -24.99
CA ASN A 291 -10.81 4.95 -26.17
C ASN A 291 -10.04 6.22 -25.82
N LEU A 292 -10.38 6.88 -24.71
CA LEU A 292 -9.66 8.09 -24.26
C LEU A 292 -8.18 7.80 -23.95
N ILE A 293 -7.86 6.63 -23.39
CA ILE A 293 -6.48 6.21 -23.16
C ILE A 293 -5.74 6.06 -24.48
N ARG A 294 -6.30 5.34 -25.46
CA ARG A 294 -5.69 5.15 -26.78
C ARG A 294 -5.42 6.47 -27.51
N GLU A 295 -6.37 7.40 -27.43
CA GLU A 295 -6.29 8.71 -28.08
C GLU A 295 -5.45 9.72 -27.31
N GLY A 296 -4.96 9.39 -26.09
CA GLY A 296 -4.20 10.31 -25.24
C GLY A 296 -5.04 11.48 -24.68
N LYS A 297 -6.37 11.34 -24.64
CA LYS A 297 -7.31 12.38 -24.19
C LYS A 297 -7.67 12.23 -22.70
N LEU A 298 -6.68 11.99 -21.84
CA LEU A 298 -6.89 11.63 -20.44
C LEU A 298 -7.58 12.72 -19.62
N HIS A 299 -7.47 14.00 -20.04
CA HIS A 299 -8.13 15.13 -19.39
C HIS A 299 -9.69 15.03 -19.45
N GLN A 300 -10.27 14.19 -20.33
CA GLN A 300 -11.71 13.96 -20.43
C GLN A 300 -12.21 12.86 -19.50
N ILE A 301 -11.33 12.03 -18.93
CA ILE A 301 -11.70 10.90 -18.06
C ILE A 301 -12.52 11.35 -16.85
N PRO A 302 -12.18 12.45 -16.11
CA PRO A 302 -12.98 12.88 -14.97
C PRO A 302 -14.46 13.15 -15.33
N GLY A 303 -14.73 13.69 -16.52
CA GLY A 303 -16.09 13.90 -17.01
C GLY A 303 -16.85 12.58 -17.25
N ILE A 304 -16.16 11.56 -17.80
CA ILE A 304 -16.75 10.22 -17.97
C ILE A 304 -17.04 9.60 -16.59
N MET A 305 -16.11 9.73 -15.62
CA MET A 305 -16.31 9.18 -14.28
C MET A 305 -17.52 9.80 -13.58
N GLN A 306 -17.73 11.11 -13.71
CA GLN A 306 -18.90 11.80 -13.16
C GLN A 306 -20.21 11.31 -13.78
N ALA A 307 -20.22 11.03 -15.08
CA ALA A 307 -21.39 10.56 -15.83
C ALA A 307 -21.69 9.07 -15.60
N SER A 308 -20.68 8.26 -15.24
CA SER A 308 -20.76 6.79 -15.16
C SER A 308 -20.83 6.25 -13.72
N GLN A 309 -21.55 6.94 -12.85
CA GLN A 309 -21.74 6.48 -11.45
C GLN A 309 -22.44 5.12 -11.36
N ARG A 310 -23.32 4.81 -12.33
CA ARG A 310 -24.02 3.51 -12.41
C ARG A 310 -23.06 2.34 -12.65
N ASP A 311 -21.90 2.60 -13.25
CA ASP A 311 -20.84 1.63 -13.48
C ASP A 311 -19.91 1.51 -12.26
N GLY A 312 -20.26 2.15 -11.15
CA GLY A 312 -19.45 2.17 -9.92
C GLY A 312 -18.31 3.20 -9.92
N MET A 313 -18.25 4.07 -10.95
CA MET A 313 -17.23 5.11 -10.99
C MET A 313 -17.57 6.26 -10.05
N GLN A 314 -16.55 6.84 -9.44
CA GLN A 314 -16.67 8.08 -8.66
C GLN A 314 -15.35 8.85 -8.68
N THR A 315 -15.45 10.18 -8.69
CA THR A 315 -14.29 11.05 -8.50
C THR A 315 -13.94 11.18 -7.02
N MET A 316 -12.72 11.62 -6.73
CA MET A 316 -12.31 11.90 -5.34
C MET A 316 -13.23 12.92 -4.67
N ASP A 317 -13.60 14.00 -5.38
CA ASP A 317 -14.47 15.05 -4.83
C ASP A 317 -15.89 14.54 -4.51
N MET A 318 -16.42 13.60 -5.29
CA MET A 318 -17.70 12.94 -5.00
C MET A 318 -17.61 12.11 -3.71
N ALA A 319 -16.56 11.31 -3.55
CA ALA A 319 -16.33 10.52 -2.33
C ALA A 319 -16.17 11.42 -1.09
N LEU A 320 -15.41 12.50 -1.21
CA LEU A 320 -15.21 13.47 -0.14
C LEU A 320 -16.52 14.16 0.25
N THR A 321 -17.34 14.52 -0.74
CA THR A 321 -18.64 15.16 -0.52
C THR A 321 -19.61 14.19 0.18
N ASP A 322 -19.66 12.93 -0.22
CA ASP A 322 -20.48 11.91 0.45
C ASP A 322 -20.09 11.75 1.92
N LEU A 323 -18.79 11.56 2.20
CA LEU A 323 -18.28 11.41 3.57
C LEU A 323 -18.59 12.62 4.45
N ALA A 324 -18.49 13.83 3.91
CA ALA A 324 -18.82 15.06 4.63
C ALA A 324 -20.34 15.22 4.85
N THR A 325 -21.16 14.89 3.85
CA THR A 325 -22.63 14.95 3.90
C THR A 325 -23.19 13.96 4.91
N ARG A 326 -22.66 12.74 4.92
CA ARG A 326 -22.99 11.70 5.92
C ARG A 326 -22.45 12.02 7.32
N GLY A 327 -21.70 13.08 7.47
CA GLY A 327 -21.15 13.51 8.76
C GLY A 327 -20.03 12.64 9.32
N ILE A 328 -19.45 11.75 8.50
CA ILE A 328 -18.35 10.86 8.90
C ILE A 328 -17.08 11.65 9.13
N VAL A 329 -16.81 12.63 8.26
CA VAL A 329 -15.69 13.57 8.38
C VAL A 329 -16.19 15.01 8.52
N THR A 330 -15.31 15.94 8.93
CA THR A 330 -15.67 17.36 8.91
C THR A 330 -15.57 17.91 7.49
N LYS A 331 -16.33 19.00 7.19
CA LYS A 331 -16.19 19.70 5.91
C LYS A 331 -14.76 20.20 5.68
N ALA A 332 -14.10 20.70 6.72
CA ALA A 332 -12.72 21.18 6.66
C ALA A 332 -11.74 20.05 6.29
N GLU A 333 -11.90 18.84 6.87
CA GLU A 333 -11.08 17.69 6.54
C GLU A 333 -11.29 17.25 5.07
N ALA A 334 -12.54 17.20 4.59
CA ALA A 334 -12.85 16.88 3.20
C ALA A 334 -12.27 17.94 2.24
N GLN A 335 -12.46 19.23 2.56
CA GLN A 335 -11.95 20.36 1.79
C GLN A 335 -10.43 20.33 1.64
N SER A 336 -9.70 19.95 2.70
CA SER A 336 -8.22 19.88 2.68
C SER A 336 -7.67 18.83 1.69
N ARG A 337 -8.49 17.89 1.23
CA ARG A 337 -8.15 16.81 0.30
C ARG A 337 -8.80 16.96 -1.07
N SER A 338 -9.72 17.91 -1.23
CA SER A 338 -10.45 18.14 -2.48
C SER A 338 -9.60 18.87 -3.51
N MET A 339 -9.78 18.49 -4.78
CA MET A 339 -9.25 19.24 -5.92
C MET A 339 -10.08 20.50 -6.20
N ASN A 340 -11.35 20.54 -5.76
CA ASN A 340 -12.23 21.70 -5.86
C ASN A 340 -12.78 22.10 -4.48
N PRO A 341 -12.01 22.86 -3.69
CA PRO A 341 -12.38 23.27 -2.34
C PRO A 341 -13.73 24.03 -2.24
N ASN A 342 -14.18 24.66 -3.33
CA ASN A 342 -15.43 25.40 -3.38
C ASN A 342 -16.68 24.51 -3.19
N LEU A 343 -16.57 23.21 -3.44
CA LEU A 343 -17.66 22.25 -3.21
C LEU A 343 -18.10 22.15 -1.74
N PHE A 344 -17.26 22.56 -0.81
CA PHE A 344 -17.53 22.45 0.63
C PHE A 344 -18.02 23.76 1.27
N GLY A 345 -18.29 24.81 0.46
CA GLY A 345 -18.92 26.05 0.92
C GLY A 345 -18.06 26.78 1.97
N GLY A 346 -16.85 27.18 1.60
CA GLY A 346 -16.01 28.05 2.38
C GLY A 346 -15.46 29.15 1.50
N SER A 347 -15.76 30.40 1.78
CA SER A 347 -15.05 31.53 1.23
C SER A 347 -13.57 31.37 1.55
N ALA A 348 -12.77 31.43 0.51
CA ALA A 348 -11.32 31.49 0.62
C ALA A 348 -10.89 32.54 1.66
N PHE A 349 -9.89 32.16 2.46
CA PHE A 349 -8.92 33.03 3.10
C PHE A 349 -9.37 34.48 3.30
N GLY A 350 -10.00 34.76 4.44
CA GLY A 350 -9.99 36.10 5.00
C GLY A 350 -8.54 36.44 5.30
N GLY A 351 -7.99 37.37 4.53
CA GLY A 351 -6.68 37.91 4.76
C GLY A 351 -6.59 38.48 6.18
N ALA A 352 -5.55 38.10 6.89
CA ALA A 352 -5.11 38.84 8.04
C ALA A 352 -4.60 40.21 7.54
N ALA A 353 -5.26 41.25 7.99
CA ALA A 353 -4.70 42.61 8.03
C ALA A 353 -3.82 42.74 9.28
#